data_4b7cd60eff0797565950ccb09073d160
#
_entry.id   4b7cd60eff0797565950ccb09073d160
#
_cell.length_a   1.000
_cell.length_b   1.000
_cell.length_c   1.000
_cell.angle_alpha   90.00
_cell.angle_beta   90.00
_cell.angle_gamma   90.00
#
_symmetry.space_group_name_H-M   'P 1'
#
loop_
_entity.id
_entity.type
_entity.pdbx_description
1 polymer ?
#
loop_
_entity_poly.entity_id
_entity_poly.type
_entity_poly.pdbx_seq_one_letter_code
_entity_poly.pdbx_strand_id
1 'polypeptide(L)'
;MKKSSIIDVPRKHDQEDLFGIERYQEALSEFIRNADTPLTIALQGEWGSGKTSLMNALRFSLCDSDKAPFYGIWLNTWQYSLLSTPEQTLIRIIEGLTNKIIEIIKEKHQNKAEAFAKTAMRFFKKASVEIAKIGADKLISGGKDVIGALSSSDEKEILLNDFRDELQKSINELIKYEEEKATGKNGILFFIDDLDRIDPPVAVQILELLKNIFDLENCIFILAIDYDVVIKGLKPKFGELTDKNEREFRSFFDKIIQLPFSCQWQVIRLKRS
;
A
#
# COMPACT_ATOMS: atom_id res chain seq x y z
N MET A 1 22.08 30.75 16.12
CA MET A 1 22.07 30.82 14.65
C MET A 1 20.79 30.14 14.16
N LYS A 2 19.81 30.88 13.60
CA LYS A 2 18.65 30.28 12.97
C LYS A 2 19.12 29.64 11.66
N LYS A 3 18.95 28.31 11.54
CA LYS A 3 19.20 27.60 10.28
C LYS A 3 18.19 28.12 9.24
N SER A 4 18.69 28.71 8.16
CA SER A 4 17.87 29.31 7.09
C SER A 4 17.43 28.32 5.99
N SER A 5 17.63 27.03 6.18
CA SER A 5 17.17 26.00 5.24
C SER A 5 15.94 25.31 5.79
N ILE A 6 14.83 25.41 5.06
CA ILE A 6 13.67 24.55 5.25
C ILE A 6 14.05 23.18 4.70
N ILE A 7 14.30 22.22 5.58
CA ILE A 7 14.53 20.84 5.18
C ILE A 7 13.13 20.24 4.98
N ASP A 8 12.86 19.77 3.78
CA ASP A 8 11.63 19.04 3.44
C ASP A 8 11.74 17.61 4.01
N VAL A 9 11.46 17.49 5.30
CA VAL A 9 11.46 16.21 6.03
C VAL A 9 10.06 15.99 6.58
N PRO A 10 9.46 14.81 6.34
CA PRO A 10 8.17 14.48 6.91
C PRO A 10 8.17 14.63 8.45
N ARG A 11 7.11 15.25 8.99
CA ARG A 11 6.93 15.42 10.44
C ARG A 11 6.92 14.05 11.13
N LYS A 12 7.61 13.97 12.26
CA LYS A 12 7.48 12.87 13.21
C LYS A 12 6.44 13.24 14.28
N HIS A 13 5.92 12.26 14.99
CA HIS A 13 4.85 12.41 15.99
C HIS A 13 5.21 13.39 17.13
N ASP A 14 6.50 13.58 17.44
CA ASP A 14 7.04 14.44 18.51
C ASP A 14 7.32 15.90 18.08
N GLN A 15 7.02 16.25 16.83
CA GLN A 15 7.27 17.58 16.26
C GLN A 15 5.99 18.43 16.23
N GLU A 16 6.15 19.77 16.28
CA GLU A 16 5.04 20.74 16.24
C GLU A 16 4.15 20.55 15.00
N ASP A 17 2.82 20.58 15.22
CA ASP A 17 1.83 20.47 14.15
C ASP A 17 1.53 21.82 13.49
N LEU A 18 2.31 22.16 12.46
CA LEU A 18 2.16 23.40 11.72
C LEU A 18 0.97 23.40 10.74
N PHE A 19 0.41 22.23 10.42
CA PHE A 19 -0.63 22.04 9.40
C PHE A 19 -1.99 21.63 9.98
N GLY A 20 -2.11 21.42 11.29
CA GLY A 20 -3.33 20.94 11.93
C GLY A 20 -3.65 19.48 11.57
N ILE A 21 -2.64 18.66 11.34
CA ILE A 21 -2.76 17.25 10.96
C ILE A 21 -3.38 16.42 12.07
N GLU A 22 -3.17 16.80 13.35
CA GLU A 22 -3.65 16.05 14.51
C GLU A 22 -5.15 15.79 14.50
N ARG A 23 -5.96 16.77 14.14
CA ARG A 23 -7.43 16.62 14.05
C ARG A 23 -7.84 15.54 13.05
N TYR A 24 -7.15 15.48 11.92
CA TYR A 24 -7.41 14.50 10.86
C TYR A 24 -6.86 13.13 11.24
N GLN A 25 -5.71 13.08 11.91
CA GLN A 25 -5.12 11.87 12.44
C GLN A 25 -6.02 11.22 13.48
N GLU A 26 -6.60 12.00 14.42
CA GLU A 26 -7.55 11.49 15.41
C GLU A 26 -8.79 10.91 14.75
N ALA A 27 -9.42 11.64 13.84
CA ALA A 27 -10.62 11.19 13.13
C ALA A 27 -10.37 9.93 12.29
N LEU A 28 -9.25 9.89 11.54
CA LEU A 28 -8.87 8.70 10.76
C LEU A 28 -8.48 7.52 11.67
N SER A 29 -7.81 7.77 12.77
CA SER A 29 -7.46 6.71 13.73
C SER A 29 -8.71 6.08 14.35
N GLU A 30 -9.70 6.89 14.72
CA GLU A 30 -10.98 6.41 15.23
C GLU A 30 -11.74 5.62 14.17
N PHE A 31 -11.79 6.14 12.93
CA PHE A 31 -12.41 5.43 11.82
C PHE A 31 -11.74 4.07 11.56
N ILE A 32 -10.39 4.04 11.48
CA ILE A 32 -9.63 2.81 11.20
C ILE A 32 -9.81 1.76 12.30
N ARG A 33 -9.90 2.17 13.58
CA ARG A 33 -10.13 1.26 14.71
C ARG A 33 -11.46 0.52 14.63
N ASN A 34 -12.47 1.14 14.01
CA ASN A 34 -13.84 0.64 13.94
C ASN A 34 -14.25 0.19 12.53
N ALA A 35 -13.34 0.22 11.57
CA ALA A 35 -13.64 -0.13 10.19
C ALA A 35 -13.65 -1.65 9.98
N ASP A 36 -14.55 -2.09 9.11
CA ASP A 36 -14.53 -3.43 8.56
C ASP A 36 -13.34 -3.60 7.59
N THR A 37 -12.86 -4.83 7.47
CA THR A 37 -11.78 -5.19 6.54
C THR A 37 -12.27 -6.17 5.47
N PRO A 38 -11.66 -6.20 4.28
CA PRO A 38 -10.51 -5.38 3.82
C PRO A 38 -10.89 -3.92 3.54
N LEU A 39 -9.93 -3.00 3.80
CA LEU A 39 -10.12 -1.57 3.57
C LEU A 39 -8.89 -0.95 2.92
N THR A 40 -9.09 -0.11 1.91
CA THR A 40 -8.04 0.71 1.30
C THR A 40 -8.39 2.19 1.40
N ILE A 41 -7.54 2.95 2.08
CA ILE A 41 -7.63 4.40 2.25
C ILE A 41 -6.56 5.04 1.36
N ALA A 42 -6.95 6.00 0.53
CA ALA A 42 -6.01 6.80 -0.25
C ALA A 42 -5.86 8.19 0.34
N LEU A 43 -4.66 8.53 0.80
CA LEU A 43 -4.27 9.87 1.15
C LEU A 43 -3.85 10.60 -0.13
N GLN A 44 -4.70 11.47 -0.63
CA GLN A 44 -4.54 12.16 -1.91
C GLN A 44 -4.00 13.57 -1.71
N GLY A 45 -3.04 13.97 -2.53
CA GLY A 45 -2.51 15.32 -2.56
C GLY A 45 -1.21 15.42 -3.34
N GLU A 46 -0.87 16.63 -3.73
CA GLU A 46 0.37 16.94 -4.43
C GLU A 46 1.61 16.67 -3.56
N TRP A 47 2.78 16.74 -4.15
CA TRP A 47 4.06 16.71 -3.43
C TRP A 47 4.09 17.81 -2.34
N GLY A 48 4.59 17.44 -1.16
CA GLY A 48 4.66 18.38 -0.02
C GLY A 48 3.33 18.62 0.70
N SER A 49 2.23 17.96 0.31
CA SER A 49 0.91 18.10 0.97
C SER A 49 0.82 17.43 2.35
N GLY A 50 1.90 16.81 2.85
CA GLY A 50 1.94 16.21 4.19
C GLY A 50 1.40 14.79 4.28
N LYS A 51 1.20 14.06 3.16
CA LYS A 51 0.75 12.65 3.15
C LYS A 51 1.59 11.77 4.07
N THR A 52 2.91 11.78 3.88
CA THR A 52 3.85 10.98 4.70
C THR A 52 3.83 11.41 6.17
N SER A 53 3.63 12.69 6.47
CA SER A 53 3.52 13.18 7.85
C SER A 53 2.27 12.63 8.54
N LEU A 54 1.12 12.61 7.84
CA LEU A 54 -0.11 12.00 8.34
C LEU A 54 0.05 10.47 8.50
N MET A 55 0.69 9.79 7.55
CA MET A 55 0.99 8.35 7.66
C MET A 55 1.85 8.04 8.89
N ASN A 56 2.89 8.85 9.16
CA ASN A 56 3.73 8.70 10.35
C ASN A 56 2.91 8.86 11.64
N ALA A 57 2.01 9.84 11.71
CA ALA A 57 1.15 10.07 12.87
C ALA A 57 0.15 8.91 13.08
N LEU A 58 -0.47 8.42 12.00
CA LEU A 58 -1.35 7.24 12.03
C LEU A 58 -0.60 5.99 12.47
N ARG A 59 0.59 5.75 11.94
CA ARG A 59 1.43 4.62 12.32
C ARG A 59 1.77 4.64 13.80
N PHE A 60 2.21 5.79 14.32
CA PHE A 60 2.49 5.93 15.73
C PHE A 60 1.28 5.59 16.61
N SER A 61 0.11 6.17 16.29
CA SER A 61 -1.13 5.97 17.05
C SER A 61 -1.69 4.55 16.96
N LEU A 62 -1.56 3.90 15.81
CA LEU A 62 -2.26 2.65 15.50
C LEU A 62 -1.36 1.40 15.52
N CYS A 63 -0.03 1.59 15.46
CA CYS A 63 0.90 0.46 15.34
C CYS A 63 2.01 0.47 16.39
N ASP A 64 2.58 1.64 16.72
CA ASP A 64 3.81 1.76 17.51
C ASP A 64 3.57 2.11 19.00
N SER A 65 2.35 2.51 19.39
CA SER A 65 2.00 2.78 20.80
C SER A 65 1.75 1.48 21.59
N ASP A 66 1.89 1.53 22.91
CA ASP A 66 1.83 0.35 23.79
C ASP A 66 0.56 -0.51 23.65
N LYS A 67 -0.56 0.11 23.29
CA LYS A 67 -1.87 -0.55 23.11
C LYS A 67 -2.37 -0.44 21.66
N ALA A 68 -1.45 -0.28 20.74
CA ALA A 68 -1.81 -0.13 19.33
C ALA A 68 -2.47 -1.40 18.78
N PRO A 69 -3.63 -1.28 18.11
CA PRO A 69 -4.43 -2.43 17.69
C PRO A 69 -3.93 -3.13 16.44
N PHE A 70 -2.92 -2.59 15.73
CA PHE A 70 -2.45 -3.16 14.48
C PHE A 70 -0.95 -3.44 14.49
N TYR A 71 -0.54 -4.40 13.68
CA TYR A 71 0.83 -4.50 13.20
C TYR A 71 1.03 -3.50 12.06
N GLY A 72 2.13 -2.75 12.06
CA GLY A 72 2.44 -1.76 11.02
C GLY A 72 3.48 -2.27 10.03
N ILE A 73 3.15 -2.28 8.75
CA ILE A 73 4.08 -2.56 7.68
C ILE A 73 4.24 -1.31 6.82
N TRP A 74 5.45 -0.76 6.78
CA TRP A 74 5.78 0.38 5.91
C TRP A 74 6.54 -0.08 4.67
N LEU A 75 6.08 0.35 3.51
CA LEU A 75 6.73 0.14 2.23
C LEU A 75 6.93 1.48 1.52
N ASN A 76 8.18 1.82 1.24
CA ASN A 76 8.52 2.91 0.34
C ASN A 76 8.73 2.34 -1.06
N THR A 77 7.80 2.58 -1.98
CA THR A 77 7.82 1.97 -3.31
C THR A 77 8.96 2.46 -4.17
N TRP A 78 9.37 3.71 -4.00
CA TRP A 78 10.49 4.28 -4.75
C TRP A 78 11.80 3.54 -4.49
N GLN A 79 12.06 3.07 -3.27
CA GLN A 79 13.28 2.29 -2.96
C GLN A 79 13.38 1.01 -3.78
N TYR A 80 12.24 0.40 -4.13
CA TYR A 80 12.19 -0.81 -4.94
C TYR A 80 12.35 -0.54 -6.45
N SER A 81 12.04 0.68 -6.91
CA SER A 81 12.20 1.09 -8.30
C SER A 81 13.64 1.52 -8.64
N LEU A 82 14.41 1.96 -7.64
CA LEU A 82 15.81 2.28 -7.83
C LEU A 82 16.60 1.06 -8.30
N LEU A 83 17.28 1.13 -9.41
CA LEU A 83 18.09 0.04 -9.96
C LEU A 83 17.30 -1.23 -10.34
N SER A 84 16.00 -1.09 -10.62
CA SER A 84 15.13 -2.20 -11.03
C SER A 84 14.40 -1.87 -12.34
N THR A 85 14.16 -2.88 -13.16
CA THR A 85 13.22 -2.73 -14.27
C THR A 85 11.78 -2.68 -13.75
N PRO A 86 10.80 -2.18 -14.52
CA PRO A 86 9.38 -2.18 -14.14
C PRO A 86 8.89 -3.53 -13.61
N GLU A 87 9.24 -4.62 -14.29
CA GLU A 87 8.85 -5.98 -13.91
C GLU A 87 9.45 -6.41 -12.59
N GLN A 88 10.73 -6.10 -12.39
CA GLN A 88 11.43 -6.40 -11.14
C GLN A 88 10.86 -5.59 -9.97
N THR A 89 10.50 -4.34 -10.22
CA THR A 89 9.87 -3.47 -9.20
C THR A 89 8.58 -4.08 -8.68
N LEU A 90 7.70 -4.56 -9.57
CA LEU A 90 6.43 -5.20 -9.20
C LEU A 90 6.65 -6.42 -8.30
N ILE A 91 7.54 -7.34 -8.72
CA ILE A 91 7.84 -8.55 -7.93
C ILE A 91 8.43 -8.19 -6.57
N ARG A 92 9.44 -7.31 -6.53
CA ARG A 92 10.12 -6.93 -5.29
C ARG A 92 9.19 -6.27 -4.28
N ILE A 93 8.21 -5.50 -4.73
CA ILE A 93 7.20 -4.89 -3.84
C ILE A 93 6.35 -5.96 -3.17
N ILE A 94 5.83 -6.92 -3.94
CA ILE A 94 5.01 -8.01 -3.38
C ILE A 94 5.84 -8.91 -2.46
N GLU A 95 7.07 -9.27 -2.87
CA GLU A 95 8.00 -10.02 -2.03
C GLU A 95 8.32 -9.26 -0.73
N GLY A 96 8.57 -7.96 -0.83
CA GLY A 96 8.87 -7.11 0.32
C GLY A 96 7.73 -7.08 1.34
N LEU A 97 6.48 -6.94 0.89
CA LEU A 97 5.30 -7.02 1.76
C LEU A 97 5.14 -8.40 2.37
N THR A 98 5.27 -9.46 1.55
CA THR A 98 5.15 -10.85 2.01
C THR A 98 6.19 -11.20 3.07
N ASN A 99 7.44 -10.80 2.85
CA ASN A 99 8.53 -11.06 3.81
C ASN A 99 8.29 -10.36 5.15
N LYS A 100 7.77 -9.12 5.15
CA LYS A 100 7.42 -8.41 6.39
C LYS A 100 6.28 -9.11 7.14
N ILE A 101 5.30 -9.67 6.44
CA ILE A 101 4.25 -10.50 7.06
C ILE A 101 4.84 -11.77 7.66
N ILE A 102 5.74 -12.44 6.93
CA ILE A 102 6.44 -13.64 7.42
C ILE A 102 7.25 -13.34 8.68
N GLU A 103 7.94 -12.19 8.73
CA GLU A 103 8.68 -11.75 9.92
C GLU A 103 7.76 -11.60 11.15
N ILE A 104 6.60 -10.93 10.99
CA ILE A 104 5.61 -10.78 12.07
C ILE A 104 5.10 -12.14 12.55
N ILE A 105 4.76 -13.05 11.62
CA ILE A 105 4.27 -14.39 11.95
C ILE A 105 5.37 -15.20 12.65
N LYS A 106 6.62 -15.08 12.20
CA LYS A 106 7.76 -15.82 12.73
C LYS A 106 8.04 -15.50 14.20
N GLU A 107 7.83 -14.27 14.63
CA GLU A 107 7.97 -13.86 16.03
C GLU A 107 7.03 -14.63 16.98
N LYS A 108 5.89 -15.10 16.47
CA LYS A 108 4.84 -15.78 17.23
C LYS A 108 4.79 -17.30 16.94
N HIS A 109 5.00 -17.68 15.66
CA HIS A 109 4.82 -19.04 15.15
C HIS A 109 5.85 -19.40 14.08
N GLN A 110 7.04 -19.83 14.48
CA GLN A 110 8.14 -20.12 13.55
C GLN A 110 7.77 -21.18 12.49
N ASN A 111 7.18 -22.31 12.89
CA ASN A 111 6.83 -23.39 11.95
C ASN A 111 5.80 -22.95 10.89
N LYS A 112 4.85 -22.08 11.26
CA LYS A 112 3.84 -21.54 10.34
C LYS A 112 4.46 -20.54 9.37
N ALA A 113 5.36 -19.68 9.86
CA ALA A 113 6.11 -18.76 9.03
C ALA A 113 6.95 -19.51 7.98
N GLU A 114 7.59 -20.63 8.35
CA GLU A 114 8.35 -21.46 7.42
C GLU A 114 7.47 -22.14 6.37
N ALA A 115 6.28 -22.61 6.74
CA ALA A 115 5.33 -23.20 5.81
C ALA A 115 4.83 -22.15 4.79
N PHE A 116 4.43 -20.99 5.26
CA PHE A 116 4.02 -19.88 4.39
C PHE A 116 5.17 -19.40 3.49
N ALA A 117 6.40 -19.27 4.02
CA ALA A 117 7.57 -18.89 3.24
C ALA A 117 7.83 -19.85 2.06
N LYS A 118 7.62 -21.15 2.24
CA LYS A 118 7.76 -22.16 1.15
C LYS A 118 6.72 -21.94 0.05
N THR A 119 5.47 -21.67 0.41
CA THR A 119 4.39 -21.36 -0.55
C THR A 119 4.68 -20.07 -1.29
N ALA A 120 5.07 -19.01 -0.58
CA ALA A 120 5.46 -17.74 -1.16
C ALA A 120 6.64 -17.89 -2.14
N MET A 121 7.67 -18.64 -1.79
CA MET A 121 8.82 -18.90 -2.66
C MET A 121 8.40 -19.60 -3.98
N ARG A 122 7.50 -20.60 -3.93
CA ARG A 122 7.00 -21.27 -5.13
C ARG A 122 6.25 -20.29 -6.03
N PHE A 123 5.39 -19.44 -5.43
CA PHE A 123 4.66 -18.41 -6.16
C PHE A 123 5.61 -17.44 -6.84
N PHE A 124 6.53 -16.82 -6.10
CA PHE A 124 7.45 -15.81 -6.64
C PHE A 124 8.37 -16.35 -7.72
N LYS A 125 8.85 -17.58 -7.60
CA LYS A 125 9.65 -18.22 -8.64
C LYS A 125 8.92 -18.31 -9.99
N LYS A 126 7.62 -18.65 -9.99
CA LYS A 126 6.81 -18.69 -11.21
C LYS A 126 6.39 -17.30 -11.66
N ALA A 127 5.94 -16.45 -10.73
CA ALA A 127 5.51 -15.09 -11.02
C ALA A 127 6.62 -14.26 -11.67
N SER A 128 7.85 -14.36 -11.19
CA SER A 128 9.01 -13.67 -11.78
C SER A 128 9.23 -14.05 -13.25
N VAL A 129 9.11 -15.33 -13.59
CA VAL A 129 9.24 -15.79 -14.97
C VAL A 129 8.12 -15.26 -15.86
N GLU A 130 6.88 -15.27 -15.37
CA GLU A 130 5.73 -14.83 -16.15
C GLU A 130 5.72 -13.31 -16.36
N ILE A 131 6.05 -12.54 -15.33
CA ILE A 131 6.15 -11.09 -15.43
C ILE A 131 7.31 -10.69 -16.34
N ALA A 132 8.46 -11.36 -16.26
CA ALA A 132 9.58 -11.11 -17.15
C ALA A 132 9.25 -11.34 -18.65
N LYS A 133 8.34 -12.28 -18.96
CA LYS A 133 7.88 -12.52 -20.34
C LYS A 133 7.01 -11.37 -20.89
N ILE A 134 6.44 -10.53 -20.04
CA ILE A 134 5.63 -9.39 -20.50
C ILE A 134 6.54 -8.34 -21.15
N GLY A 135 7.70 -8.07 -20.53
CA GLY A 135 8.65 -7.04 -20.94
C GLY A 135 8.21 -5.63 -20.57
N ALA A 136 9.20 -4.77 -20.30
CA ALA A 136 8.99 -3.40 -19.82
C ALA A 136 8.08 -2.57 -20.75
N ASP A 137 8.32 -2.64 -22.06
CA ASP A 137 7.57 -1.87 -23.07
C ASP A 137 6.06 -2.15 -23.03
N LYS A 138 5.68 -3.40 -22.78
CA LYS A 138 4.26 -3.79 -22.72
C LYS A 138 3.61 -3.41 -21.40
N LEU A 139 4.36 -3.42 -20.31
CA LEU A 139 3.87 -2.93 -19.01
C LEU A 139 3.63 -1.43 -19.05
N ILE A 140 4.56 -0.67 -19.61
CA ILE A 140 4.47 0.80 -19.70
C ILE A 140 3.39 1.23 -20.70
N SER A 141 3.25 0.51 -21.81
CA SER A 141 2.24 0.81 -22.85
C SER A 141 0.82 0.39 -22.50
N GLY A 142 0.60 -0.22 -21.32
CA GLY A 142 -0.72 -0.75 -20.92
C GLY A 142 -1.20 -1.96 -21.73
N GLY A 143 -0.30 -2.56 -22.54
CA GLY A 143 -0.64 -3.63 -23.47
C GLY A 143 -0.88 -4.99 -22.81
N LYS A 144 -0.47 -5.19 -21.56
CA LYS A 144 -0.77 -6.39 -20.76
C LYS A 144 -0.88 -6.07 -19.28
N ASP A 145 -1.92 -6.59 -18.69
CA ASP A 145 -2.17 -6.60 -17.27
C ASP A 145 -1.35 -7.72 -16.60
N VAL A 146 -0.61 -7.36 -15.54
CA VAL A 146 0.19 -8.32 -14.77
C VAL A 146 -0.69 -9.38 -14.11
N ILE A 147 -1.83 -8.98 -13.57
CA ILE A 147 -2.79 -9.92 -12.97
C ILE A 147 -3.30 -10.90 -14.02
N GLY A 148 -3.68 -10.41 -15.22
CA GLY A 148 -4.07 -11.28 -16.33
C GLY A 148 -2.96 -12.25 -16.75
N ALA A 149 -1.69 -11.86 -16.68
CA ALA A 149 -0.57 -12.76 -16.96
C ALA A 149 -0.38 -13.83 -15.88
N LEU A 150 -0.58 -13.47 -14.61
CA LEU A 150 -0.49 -14.38 -13.46
C LEU A 150 -1.68 -15.34 -13.35
N SER A 151 -2.81 -15.05 -14.00
CA SER A 151 -4.01 -15.88 -14.05
C SER A 151 -4.34 -16.43 -15.45
N SER A 152 -3.43 -16.35 -16.40
CA SER A 152 -3.68 -16.68 -17.81
C SER A 152 -3.83 -18.19 -18.14
N SER A 153 -3.71 -19.06 -17.15
CA SER A 153 -3.98 -20.49 -17.27
C SER A 153 -4.41 -21.07 -15.93
N ASP A 154 -5.13 -22.16 -15.93
CA ASP A 154 -5.64 -22.84 -14.73
C ASP A 154 -4.52 -23.10 -13.70
N GLU A 155 -3.35 -23.54 -14.15
CA GLU A 155 -2.20 -23.80 -13.27
C GLU A 155 -1.71 -22.52 -12.55
N LYS A 156 -1.71 -21.38 -13.24
CA LYS A 156 -1.25 -20.09 -12.67
C LYS A 156 -2.28 -19.50 -11.74
N GLU A 157 -3.55 -19.60 -12.10
CA GLU A 157 -4.66 -19.16 -11.27
C GLU A 157 -4.72 -19.95 -9.97
N ILE A 158 -4.56 -21.28 -10.04
CA ILE A 158 -4.44 -22.15 -8.85
C ILE A 158 -3.28 -21.68 -7.97
N LEU A 159 -2.11 -21.40 -8.55
CA LEU A 159 -0.94 -20.97 -7.78
C LEU A 159 -1.14 -19.60 -7.11
N LEU A 160 -1.80 -18.66 -7.79
CA LEU A 160 -2.15 -17.37 -7.20
C LEU A 160 -3.16 -17.52 -6.06
N ASN A 161 -4.16 -18.36 -6.26
CA ASN A 161 -5.17 -18.64 -5.24
C ASN A 161 -4.56 -19.37 -4.04
N ASP A 162 -3.73 -20.41 -4.26
CA ASP A 162 -2.98 -21.09 -3.19
C ASP A 162 -2.14 -20.11 -2.35
N PHE A 163 -1.50 -19.15 -3.01
CA PHE A 163 -0.71 -18.14 -2.32
C PHE A 163 -1.59 -17.21 -1.48
N ARG A 164 -2.70 -16.73 -2.03
CA ARG A 164 -3.64 -15.85 -1.30
C ARG A 164 -4.31 -16.57 -0.13
N ASP A 165 -4.75 -17.81 -0.33
CA ASP A 165 -5.40 -18.62 0.70
C ASP A 165 -4.45 -18.91 1.87
N GLU A 166 -3.19 -19.26 1.57
CA GLU A 166 -2.20 -19.49 2.63
C GLU A 166 -1.82 -18.18 3.33
N LEU A 167 -1.76 -17.05 2.61
CA LEU A 167 -1.54 -15.73 3.19
C LEU A 167 -2.70 -15.35 4.13
N GLN A 168 -3.96 -15.48 3.68
CA GLN A 168 -5.15 -15.20 4.50
C GLN A 168 -5.18 -16.09 5.75
N LYS A 169 -4.95 -17.38 5.57
CA LYS A 169 -4.91 -18.34 6.67
C LYS A 169 -3.83 -17.97 7.69
N SER A 170 -2.63 -17.61 7.23
CA SER A 170 -1.52 -17.21 8.10
C SER A 170 -1.83 -15.95 8.90
N ILE A 171 -2.51 -14.98 8.29
CA ILE A 171 -2.96 -13.75 8.97
C ILE A 171 -4.05 -14.07 10.00
N ASN A 172 -5.04 -14.87 9.64
CA ASN A 172 -6.13 -15.24 10.56
C ASN A 172 -5.59 -16.01 11.79
N GLU A 173 -4.61 -16.89 11.58
CA GLU A 173 -3.96 -17.62 12.68
C GLU A 173 -3.13 -16.70 13.58
N LEU A 174 -2.48 -15.68 13.02
CA LEU A 174 -1.79 -14.64 13.78
C LEU A 174 -2.78 -13.86 14.67
N ILE A 175 -3.89 -13.38 14.09
CA ILE A 175 -4.88 -12.61 14.82
C ILE A 175 -5.55 -13.45 15.92
N LYS A 176 -5.89 -14.69 15.62
CA LYS A 176 -6.42 -15.62 16.64
C LYS A 176 -5.47 -15.81 17.81
N TYR A 177 -4.16 -15.95 17.55
CA TYR A 177 -3.15 -16.02 18.63
C TYR A 177 -3.14 -14.76 19.47
N GLU A 178 -3.23 -13.57 18.84
CA GLU A 178 -3.24 -12.29 19.55
C GLU A 178 -4.51 -12.13 20.41
N GLU A 179 -5.66 -12.59 19.93
CA GLU A 179 -6.93 -12.65 20.69
C GLU A 179 -6.80 -13.56 21.91
N GLU A 180 -6.26 -14.78 21.75
CA GLU A 180 -6.04 -15.74 22.84
C GLU A 180 -5.08 -15.20 23.91
N LYS A 181 -4.14 -14.35 23.52
CA LYS A 181 -3.17 -13.67 24.41
C LYS A 181 -3.69 -12.34 24.96
N ALA A 182 -4.85 -11.88 24.52
CA ALA A 182 -5.44 -10.59 24.90
C ALA A 182 -4.48 -9.40 24.70
N THR A 183 -3.67 -9.43 23.63
CA THR A 183 -2.69 -8.36 23.33
C THR A 183 -3.35 -7.11 22.79
N GLY A 184 -4.58 -7.21 22.28
CA GLY A 184 -5.33 -6.15 21.62
C GLY A 184 -4.97 -5.93 20.15
N LYS A 185 -4.06 -6.75 19.56
CA LYS A 185 -3.77 -6.71 18.12
C LYS A 185 -4.88 -7.42 17.34
N ASN A 186 -5.47 -6.75 16.34
CA ASN A 186 -6.60 -7.23 15.57
C ASN A 186 -6.43 -7.14 14.04
N GLY A 187 -5.25 -6.75 13.55
CA GLY A 187 -5.01 -6.67 12.11
C GLY A 187 -3.61 -6.16 11.74
N ILE A 188 -3.43 -6.00 10.43
CA ILE A 188 -2.21 -5.47 9.82
C ILE A 188 -2.55 -4.19 9.05
N LEU A 189 -1.82 -3.11 9.34
CA LEU A 189 -1.90 -1.84 8.64
C LEU A 189 -0.70 -1.69 7.70
N PHE A 190 -0.98 -1.56 6.41
CA PHE A 190 0.03 -1.35 5.38
C PHE A 190 0.10 0.12 5.00
N PHE A 191 1.27 0.72 5.13
CA PHE A 191 1.57 2.08 4.70
C PHE A 191 2.40 2.01 3.42
N ILE A 192 1.80 2.41 2.30
CA ILE A 192 2.44 2.39 0.97
C ILE A 192 2.72 3.84 0.56
N ASP A 193 3.99 4.20 0.56
CA ASP A 193 4.45 5.57 0.31
C ASP A 193 5.24 5.69 -1.00
N ASP A 194 5.37 6.93 -1.50
CA ASP A 194 6.16 7.30 -2.67
C ASP A 194 5.72 6.62 -3.99
N LEU A 195 4.44 6.26 -4.14
CA LEU A 195 3.89 5.74 -5.41
C LEU A 195 3.96 6.77 -6.55
N ASP A 196 3.96 8.05 -6.22
CA ASP A 196 4.06 9.17 -7.15
C ASP A 196 5.48 9.40 -7.71
N ARG A 197 6.49 8.69 -7.17
CA ARG A 197 7.89 8.77 -7.62
C ARG A 197 8.28 7.70 -8.63
N ILE A 198 7.41 6.75 -8.92
CA ILE A 198 7.65 5.69 -9.88
C ILE A 198 6.95 5.98 -11.20
N ASP A 199 7.30 5.25 -12.24
CA ASP A 199 6.65 5.39 -13.55
C ASP A 199 5.12 5.20 -13.39
N PRO A 200 4.30 6.16 -13.86
CA PRO A 200 2.86 6.13 -13.65
C PRO A 200 2.14 4.84 -14.06
N PRO A 201 2.41 4.21 -15.23
CA PRO A 201 1.86 2.90 -15.55
C PRO A 201 2.24 1.79 -14.55
N VAL A 202 3.47 1.83 -14.02
CA VAL A 202 3.93 0.85 -13.00
C VAL A 202 3.21 1.07 -11.68
N ALA A 203 2.96 2.34 -11.29
CA ALA A 203 2.17 2.67 -10.10
C ALA A 203 0.76 2.08 -10.18
N VAL A 204 0.10 2.18 -11.34
CA VAL A 204 -1.21 1.58 -11.60
C VAL A 204 -1.17 0.05 -11.43
N GLN A 205 -0.16 -0.61 -12.01
CA GLN A 205 0.02 -2.07 -11.87
C GLN A 205 0.23 -2.49 -10.40
N ILE A 206 0.96 -1.68 -9.61
CA ILE A 206 1.13 -1.93 -8.18
C ILE A 206 -0.22 -1.84 -7.46
N LEU A 207 -1.03 -0.83 -7.73
CA LEU A 207 -2.35 -0.69 -7.13
C LEU A 207 -3.26 -1.89 -7.47
N GLU A 208 -3.25 -2.36 -8.72
CA GLU A 208 -3.99 -3.55 -9.14
C GLU A 208 -3.47 -4.82 -8.43
N LEU A 209 -2.15 -4.99 -8.30
CA LEU A 209 -1.55 -6.11 -7.58
C LEU A 209 -1.89 -6.09 -6.09
N LEU A 210 -1.80 -4.94 -5.43
CA LEU A 210 -2.17 -4.80 -4.02
C LEU A 210 -3.64 -5.19 -3.81
N LYS A 211 -4.54 -4.70 -4.66
CA LYS A 211 -5.96 -5.05 -4.58
C LYS A 211 -6.22 -6.53 -4.81
N ASN A 212 -5.56 -7.15 -5.78
CA ASN A 212 -5.83 -8.55 -6.13
C ASN A 212 -5.17 -9.55 -5.18
N ILE A 213 -4.03 -9.23 -4.57
CA ILE A 213 -3.27 -10.16 -3.73
C ILE A 213 -3.54 -9.94 -2.25
N PHE A 214 -3.61 -8.69 -1.81
CA PHE A 214 -3.66 -8.33 -0.38
C PHE A 214 -5.00 -7.76 0.08
N ASP A 215 -6.06 -7.84 -0.73
CA ASP A 215 -7.43 -7.50 -0.32
C ASP A 215 -7.98 -8.64 0.56
N LEU A 216 -7.50 -8.69 1.79
CA LEU A 216 -7.66 -9.78 2.73
C LEU A 216 -8.29 -9.30 4.04
N GLU A 217 -9.03 -10.18 4.71
CA GLU A 217 -9.53 -9.92 6.06
C GLU A 217 -8.40 -9.56 7.03
N ASN A 218 -8.68 -8.69 7.97
CA ASN A 218 -7.75 -8.15 8.95
C ASN A 218 -6.60 -7.31 8.34
N CYS A 219 -6.77 -6.84 7.08
CA CYS A 219 -5.80 -6.01 6.38
C CYS A 219 -6.40 -4.65 6.00
N ILE A 220 -5.66 -3.57 6.30
CA ILE A 220 -6.00 -2.20 5.90
C ILE A 220 -4.81 -1.58 5.19
N PHE A 221 -5.07 -0.96 4.03
CA PHE A 221 -4.05 -0.23 3.27
C PHE A 221 -4.24 1.26 3.39
N ILE A 222 -3.16 1.98 3.65
CA ILE A 222 -3.06 3.44 3.61
C ILE A 222 -2.06 3.78 2.51
N LEU A 223 -2.56 4.32 1.41
CA LEU A 223 -1.80 4.64 0.21
C LEU A 223 -1.55 6.14 0.13
N ALA A 224 -0.29 6.58 0.05
CA ALA A 224 0.03 7.96 -0.33
C ALA A 224 0.06 8.04 -1.86
N ILE A 225 -0.91 8.73 -2.43
CA ILE A 225 -1.04 8.85 -3.89
C ILE A 225 -1.18 10.30 -4.34
N ASP A 226 -0.74 10.56 -5.57
CA ASP A 226 -1.11 11.73 -6.33
C ASP A 226 -2.08 11.28 -7.43
N TYR A 227 -3.29 11.87 -7.43
CA TYR A 227 -4.33 11.53 -8.38
C TYR A 227 -3.87 11.71 -9.83
N ASP A 228 -3.14 12.78 -10.13
CA ASP A 228 -2.64 13.09 -11.47
C ASP A 228 -1.65 12.04 -11.97
N VAL A 229 -0.83 11.46 -11.09
CA VAL A 229 0.09 10.37 -11.43
C VAL A 229 -0.68 9.12 -11.83
N VAL A 230 -1.74 8.77 -11.08
CA VAL A 230 -2.57 7.62 -11.41
C VAL A 230 -3.32 7.84 -12.73
N ILE A 231 -3.88 9.03 -12.98
CA ILE A 231 -4.51 9.39 -14.27
C ILE A 231 -3.51 9.22 -15.42
N LYS A 232 -2.28 9.72 -15.27
CA LYS A 232 -1.22 9.53 -16.29
C LYS A 232 -0.91 8.05 -16.51
N GLY A 233 -0.89 7.25 -15.45
CA GLY A 233 -0.66 5.81 -15.53
C GLY A 233 -1.79 5.03 -16.20
N LEU A 234 -3.01 5.55 -16.19
CA LEU A 234 -4.18 4.95 -16.85
C LEU A 234 -4.33 5.34 -18.34
N LYS A 235 -3.61 6.38 -18.80
CA LYS A 235 -3.67 6.80 -20.22
C LYS A 235 -3.40 5.69 -21.23
N PRO A 236 -2.43 4.80 -21.03
CA PRO A 236 -2.20 3.69 -21.97
C PRO A 236 -3.40 2.73 -22.06
N LYS A 237 -4.23 2.64 -20.99
CA LYS A 237 -5.39 1.75 -20.90
C LYS A 237 -6.69 2.39 -21.42
N PHE A 238 -6.91 3.67 -21.11
CA PHE A 238 -8.18 4.37 -21.33
C PHE A 238 -8.08 5.57 -22.29
N GLY A 239 -6.86 5.93 -22.74
CA GLY A 239 -6.61 7.17 -23.47
C GLY A 239 -6.51 8.40 -22.59
N GLU A 240 -6.51 9.59 -23.20
CA GLU A 240 -6.54 10.86 -22.46
C GLU A 240 -7.87 10.99 -21.71
N LEU A 241 -7.83 11.55 -20.49
CA LEU A 241 -9.04 11.80 -19.70
C LEU A 241 -9.91 12.85 -20.43
N THR A 242 -11.15 12.50 -20.68
CA THR A 242 -12.17 13.35 -21.31
C THR A 242 -13.52 13.08 -20.65
N ASP A 243 -14.49 13.94 -20.88
CA ASP A 243 -15.87 13.75 -20.38
C ASP A 243 -16.48 12.40 -20.83
N LYS A 244 -15.99 11.84 -21.94
CA LYS A 244 -16.54 10.59 -22.50
C LYS A 244 -16.06 9.33 -21.78
N ASN A 245 -14.86 9.36 -21.20
CA ASN A 245 -14.22 8.22 -20.51
C ASN A 245 -13.97 8.46 -19.02
N GLU A 246 -14.41 9.58 -18.46
CA GLU A 246 -14.28 9.89 -17.02
C GLU A 246 -14.82 8.76 -16.14
N ARG A 247 -15.90 8.09 -16.56
CA ARG A 247 -16.51 6.97 -15.84
C ARG A 247 -15.56 5.78 -15.71
N GLU A 248 -14.71 5.51 -16.70
CA GLU A 248 -13.74 4.39 -16.69
C GLU A 248 -12.64 4.67 -15.67
N PHE A 249 -12.12 5.91 -15.64
CA PHE A 249 -11.15 6.34 -14.64
C PHE A 249 -11.74 6.28 -13.22
N ARG A 250 -12.94 6.81 -13.01
CA ARG A 250 -13.63 6.75 -11.72
C ARG A 250 -13.86 5.31 -11.27
N SER A 251 -14.34 4.44 -12.16
CA SER A 251 -14.56 3.03 -11.89
C SER A 251 -13.27 2.30 -11.49
N PHE A 252 -12.11 2.70 -12.02
CA PHE A 252 -10.82 2.17 -11.61
C PHE A 252 -10.52 2.53 -10.14
N PHE A 253 -10.69 3.80 -9.78
CA PHE A 253 -10.47 4.26 -8.40
C PHE A 253 -11.43 3.58 -7.43
N ASP A 254 -12.72 3.53 -7.74
CA ASP A 254 -13.76 2.94 -6.87
C ASP A 254 -13.53 1.44 -6.61
N LYS A 255 -12.88 0.73 -7.54
CA LYS A 255 -12.53 -0.69 -7.36
C LYS A 255 -11.38 -0.89 -6.37
N ILE A 256 -10.44 0.06 -6.29
CA ILE A 256 -9.21 -0.08 -5.49
C ILE A 256 -9.36 0.63 -4.15
N ILE A 257 -9.95 1.82 -4.15
CA ILE A 257 -9.97 2.74 -3.01
C ILE A 257 -11.40 2.84 -2.47
N GLN A 258 -11.61 2.42 -1.23
CA GLN A 258 -12.89 2.55 -0.54
C GLN A 258 -13.05 3.92 0.13
N LEU A 259 -11.95 4.50 0.63
CA LEU A 259 -11.99 5.82 1.27
C LEU A 259 -10.92 6.75 0.67
N PRO A 260 -11.29 7.66 -0.23
CA PRO A 260 -10.41 8.75 -0.65
C PRO A 260 -10.38 9.84 0.42
N PHE A 261 -9.18 10.24 0.84
CA PHE A 261 -8.96 11.31 1.81
C PHE A 261 -8.03 12.37 1.22
N SER A 262 -8.53 13.61 1.08
CA SER A 262 -7.74 14.71 0.51
C SER A 262 -6.88 15.40 1.57
N CYS A 263 -5.56 15.43 1.35
CA CYS A 263 -4.59 16.15 2.17
C CYS A 263 -4.44 17.61 1.72
N GLN A 264 -5.55 18.33 1.53
CA GLN A 264 -5.53 19.76 1.21
C GLN A 264 -5.64 20.56 2.52
N TRP A 265 -4.50 20.86 3.12
CA TRP A 265 -4.43 21.65 4.34
C TRP A 265 -4.62 23.12 4.02
N GLN A 266 -5.55 23.79 4.69
CA GLN A 266 -5.58 25.26 4.71
C GLN A 266 -4.37 25.71 5.52
N VAL A 267 -3.36 26.26 4.85
CA VAL A 267 -2.26 26.95 5.52
C VAL A 267 -2.88 28.11 6.31
N ILE A 268 -2.99 27.97 7.62
CA ILE A 268 -3.34 29.08 8.49
C ILE A 268 -2.18 30.06 8.39
N ARG A 269 -2.34 31.07 7.52
CA ARG A 269 -1.41 32.20 7.49
C ARG A 269 -1.54 32.89 8.83
N LEU A 270 -0.63 32.60 9.74
CA LEU A 270 -0.40 33.43 10.94
C LEU A 270 -0.11 34.84 10.41
N LYS A 271 -1.09 35.73 10.52
CA LYS A 271 -0.86 37.15 10.35
C LYS A 271 0.18 37.54 11.39
N ARG A 272 1.41 37.81 10.96
CA ARG A 272 2.39 38.50 11.78
C ARG A 272 1.82 39.85 12.07
N SER A 273 1.39 40.09 13.31
CA SER A 273 1.18 41.40 13.90
C SER A 273 2.50 42.12 14.13
#